data_466e5491d0d90fc6d46e2ce462d8efc4
#
_entry.id   466e5491d0d90fc6d46e2ce462d8efc4
#
_cell.length_a   1.000
_cell.length_b   1.000
_cell.length_c   1.000
_cell.angle_alpha   90.00
_cell.angle_beta   90.00
_cell.angle_gamma   90.00
#
_symmetry.space_group_name_H-M   'P 1'
#
loop_
_entity.id
_entity.type
_entity.pdbx_description
1 polymer ?
#
loop_
_entity_poly.entity_id
_entity_poly.type
_entity_poly.pdbx_seq_one_letter_code
_entity_poly.pdbx_strand_id
1 'polypeptide(L)'
;MAITLLFEPNAGADAQYDSVISALKDQGIWPPEGLTYHVASGTGADFRVFEVWESEQHAQKFGALLKPILQKHKIELSHEPRPQPVKNTIKGKSL
;
A
#
# COMPACT_ATOMS: atom_id res chain seq x y z
N MET A 1 -4.86 11.15 13.25
CA MET A 1 -5.44 9.84 13.60
C MET A 1 -4.93 8.79 12.63
N ALA A 2 -4.42 7.70 13.15
CA ALA A 2 -3.92 6.62 12.31
C ALA A 2 -5.06 5.92 11.56
N ILE A 3 -4.77 5.50 10.34
CA ILE A 3 -5.75 4.80 9.49
C ILE A 3 -5.13 3.55 8.89
N THR A 4 -5.99 2.64 8.43
CA THR A 4 -5.59 1.48 7.64
C THR A 4 -6.11 1.61 6.23
N LEU A 5 -5.37 1.01 5.28
CA LEU A 5 -5.81 0.84 3.90
C LEU A 5 -5.59 -0.60 3.47
N LEU A 6 -6.56 -1.16 2.76
CA LEU A 6 -6.44 -2.48 2.15
C LEU A 6 -6.54 -2.31 0.64
N PHE A 7 -5.53 -2.77 -0.08
CA PHE A 7 -5.50 -2.76 -1.54
C PHE A 7 -5.79 -4.14 -2.07
N GLU A 8 -6.76 -4.22 -2.98
CA GLU A 8 -7.18 -5.47 -3.63
C GLU A 8 -6.97 -5.33 -5.14
N PRO A 9 -5.71 -5.51 -5.61
CA PRO A 9 -5.41 -5.32 -7.03
C PRO A 9 -5.87 -6.49 -7.89
N ASN A 10 -5.88 -6.26 -9.20
CA ASN A 10 -6.20 -7.29 -10.17
C ASN A 10 -5.19 -8.44 -10.15
N ALA A 11 -5.57 -9.58 -10.68
CA ALA A 11 -4.69 -10.74 -10.79
C ALA A 11 -3.45 -10.37 -11.62
N GLY A 12 -2.28 -10.83 -11.17
CA GLY A 12 -1.00 -10.52 -11.81
C GLY A 12 -0.25 -9.35 -11.18
N ALA A 13 -0.88 -8.61 -10.27
CA ALA A 13 -0.23 -7.49 -9.59
C ALA A 13 0.95 -7.94 -8.73
N ASP A 14 0.91 -9.15 -8.18
CA ASP A 14 2.01 -9.72 -7.42
C ASP A 14 3.30 -9.82 -8.25
N ALA A 15 3.18 -10.16 -9.54
CA ALA A 15 4.33 -10.21 -10.43
C ALA A 15 4.91 -8.82 -10.73
N GLN A 16 4.13 -7.76 -10.58
CA GLN A 16 4.56 -6.37 -10.82
C GLN A 16 5.03 -5.67 -9.53
N TYR A 17 4.84 -6.29 -8.39
CA TYR A 17 5.08 -5.63 -7.09
C TYR A 17 6.50 -5.08 -6.96
N ASP A 18 7.50 -5.91 -7.24
CA ASP A 18 8.90 -5.50 -7.10
C ASP A 18 9.25 -4.34 -8.04
N SER A 19 8.69 -4.36 -9.26
CA SER A 19 8.89 -3.28 -10.24
C SER A 19 8.28 -1.96 -9.75
N VAL A 20 7.11 -2.03 -9.12
CA VAL A 20 6.46 -0.84 -8.54
C VAL A 20 7.31 -0.26 -7.41
N ILE A 21 7.77 -1.12 -6.49
CA ILE A 21 8.62 -0.68 -5.38
C ILE A 21 9.93 -0.06 -5.91
N SER A 22 10.55 -0.67 -6.93
CA SER A 22 11.75 -0.13 -7.54
C SER A 22 11.50 1.25 -8.15
N ALA A 23 10.37 1.43 -8.84
CA ALA A 23 10.01 2.73 -9.42
C ALA A 23 9.84 3.80 -8.35
N LEU A 24 9.21 3.44 -7.22
CA LEU A 24 9.04 4.36 -6.09
C LEU A 24 10.38 4.75 -5.48
N LYS A 25 11.29 3.79 -5.32
CA LYS A 25 12.65 4.05 -4.82
C LYS A 25 13.42 4.97 -5.76
N ASP A 26 13.32 4.72 -7.07
CA ASP A 26 14.01 5.53 -8.08
C ASP A 26 13.55 6.98 -8.06
N GLN A 27 12.30 7.22 -7.70
CA GLN A 27 11.74 8.57 -7.57
C GLN A 27 12.01 9.20 -6.19
N GLY A 28 12.65 8.47 -5.29
CA GLY A 28 12.96 8.95 -3.95
C GLY A 28 11.76 9.06 -3.02
N ILE A 29 10.69 8.32 -3.30
CA ILE A 29 9.44 8.40 -2.52
C ILE A 29 9.11 7.11 -1.79
N TRP A 30 10.07 6.21 -1.63
CA TRP A 30 9.87 4.98 -0.89
C TRP A 30 10.99 4.73 0.12
N PRO A 31 10.70 4.41 1.40
CA PRO A 31 9.34 4.37 1.96
C PRO A 31 8.81 5.79 2.20
N PRO A 32 7.49 6.00 2.07
CA PRO A 32 6.93 7.34 2.21
C PRO A 32 6.82 7.77 3.67
N GLU A 33 6.84 9.08 3.87
CA GLU A 33 6.61 9.67 5.18
C GLU A 33 5.19 9.33 5.68
N GLY A 34 5.09 8.98 6.95
CA GLY A 34 3.80 8.66 7.57
C GLY A 34 3.37 7.20 7.45
N LEU A 35 4.08 6.40 6.66
CA LEU A 35 3.80 4.97 6.58
C LEU A 35 4.34 4.25 7.80
N THR A 36 3.47 3.58 8.55
CA THR A 36 3.85 2.82 9.74
C THR A 36 4.14 1.36 9.41
N TYR A 37 3.23 0.73 8.67
CA TYR A 37 3.37 -0.66 8.25
C TYR A 37 2.91 -0.82 6.81
N HIS A 38 3.61 -1.67 6.08
CA HIS A 38 3.25 -2.08 4.73
C HIS A 38 3.46 -3.58 4.64
N VAL A 39 2.41 -4.33 4.36
CA VAL A 39 2.47 -5.79 4.26
C VAL A 39 1.87 -6.22 2.93
N ALA A 40 2.67 -6.87 2.11
CA ALA A 40 2.21 -7.49 0.87
C ALA A 40 2.17 -9.00 1.10
N SER A 41 1.07 -9.63 0.77
CA SER A 41 0.89 -11.07 1.01
C SER A 41 -0.01 -11.72 -0.04
N GLY A 42 0.11 -13.04 -0.15
CA GLY A 42 -0.67 -13.80 -1.11
C GLY A 42 -0.05 -13.82 -2.50
N THR A 43 -0.65 -14.58 -3.40
CA THR A 43 -0.21 -14.71 -4.79
C THR A 43 -1.42 -14.74 -5.71
N GLY A 44 -1.23 -14.33 -6.96
CA GLY A 44 -2.28 -14.36 -7.96
C GLY A 44 -3.49 -13.55 -7.55
N ALA A 45 -4.66 -14.15 -7.59
CA ALA A 45 -5.92 -13.48 -7.24
C ALA A 45 -6.04 -13.18 -5.75
N ASP A 46 -5.22 -13.81 -4.91
CA ASP A 46 -5.24 -13.62 -3.46
C ASP A 46 -4.27 -12.54 -2.97
N PHE A 47 -3.51 -11.95 -3.90
CA PHE A 47 -2.53 -10.93 -3.53
C PHE A 47 -3.22 -9.70 -2.94
N ARG A 48 -2.74 -9.24 -1.78
CA ARG A 48 -3.26 -8.07 -1.08
C ARG A 48 -2.12 -7.26 -0.50
N VAL A 49 -2.35 -5.95 -0.39
CA VAL A 49 -1.43 -5.06 0.32
C VAL A 49 -2.21 -4.38 1.43
N PHE A 50 -1.70 -4.48 2.64
CA PHE A 50 -2.29 -3.84 3.81
C PHE A 50 -1.33 -2.80 4.36
N GLU A 51 -1.84 -1.61 4.66
CA GLU A 51 -1.01 -0.52 5.17
C GLU A 51 -1.63 0.15 6.37
N VAL A 52 -0.75 0.62 7.26
CA VAL A 52 -1.13 1.48 8.37
C VAL A 52 -0.37 2.80 8.20
N TRP A 53 -1.10 3.91 8.30
CA TRP A 53 -0.57 5.26 8.13
C TRP A 53 -0.81 6.09 9.37
N GLU A 54 0.08 7.04 9.64
CA GLU A 54 -0.09 7.99 10.76
C GLU A 54 -1.33 8.87 10.61
N SER A 55 -1.67 9.21 9.37
CA SER A 55 -2.85 10.02 9.09
C SER A 55 -3.36 9.76 7.67
N GLU A 56 -4.62 10.11 7.45
CA GLU A 56 -5.22 10.03 6.12
C GLU A 56 -4.55 10.98 5.13
N GLN A 57 -4.11 12.15 5.60
CA GLN A 57 -3.43 13.12 4.75
C GLN A 57 -2.11 12.57 4.21
N HIS A 58 -1.32 11.88 5.01
CA HIS A 58 -0.10 11.24 4.55
C HIS A 58 -0.41 10.19 3.47
N ALA A 59 -1.45 9.38 3.70
CA ALA A 59 -1.85 8.37 2.74
C ALA A 59 -2.34 8.98 1.42
N GLN A 60 -3.12 10.05 1.48
CA GLN A 60 -3.63 10.73 0.28
C GLN A 60 -2.50 11.36 -0.53
N LYS A 61 -1.55 11.99 0.13
CA LYS A 61 -0.39 12.60 -0.52
C LYS A 61 0.43 11.55 -1.28
N PHE A 62 0.69 10.43 -0.64
CA PHE A 62 1.42 9.32 -1.28
C PHE A 62 0.58 8.70 -2.41
N GLY A 63 -0.72 8.53 -2.20
CA GLY A 63 -1.62 7.96 -3.20
C GLY A 63 -1.61 8.72 -4.51
N ALA A 64 -1.52 10.05 -4.46
CA ALA A 64 -1.42 10.88 -5.66
C ALA A 64 -0.14 10.60 -6.45
N LEU A 65 0.95 10.28 -5.76
CA LEU A 65 2.24 9.93 -6.39
C LEU A 65 2.24 8.49 -6.90
N LEU A 66 1.54 7.60 -6.20
CA LEU A 66 1.49 6.18 -6.53
C LEU A 66 0.62 5.90 -7.77
N LYS A 67 -0.47 6.62 -7.92
CA LYS A 67 -1.48 6.36 -8.96
C LYS A 67 -0.90 6.27 -10.38
N PRO A 68 -0.06 7.21 -10.84
CA PRO A 68 0.54 7.10 -12.18
C PRO A 68 1.44 5.87 -12.33
N ILE A 69 2.11 5.46 -11.26
CA ILE A 69 2.99 4.30 -11.26
C ILE A 69 2.17 3.01 -11.41
N LEU A 70 1.05 2.90 -10.69
CA LEU A 70 0.15 1.77 -10.84
C LEU A 70 -0.41 1.69 -12.26
N GLN A 71 -0.80 2.82 -12.84
CA GLN A 71 -1.31 2.89 -14.20
C GLN A 71 -0.26 2.43 -15.22
N LYS A 72 0.98 2.86 -15.04
CA LYS A 72 2.09 2.48 -15.92
C LYS A 72 2.32 0.96 -15.90
N HIS A 73 2.13 0.34 -14.76
CA HIS A 73 2.31 -1.11 -14.59
C HIS A 73 1.03 -1.90 -14.81
N LYS A 74 -0.04 -1.23 -15.30
CA LYS A 74 -1.34 -1.85 -15.60
C LYS A 74 -1.95 -2.56 -14.39
N ILE A 75 -1.72 -1.99 -13.21
CA ILE A 75 -2.32 -2.48 -11.98
C ILE A 75 -3.61 -1.71 -11.74
N GLU A 76 -4.72 -2.44 -11.66
CA GLU A 76 -6.03 -1.89 -11.36
C GLU A 76 -6.48 -2.41 -10.01
N LEU A 77 -7.18 -1.56 -9.26
CA LEU A 77 -7.78 -1.94 -7.99
C LEU A 77 -9.25 -2.27 -8.21
N SER A 78 -9.76 -3.30 -7.54
CA SER A 78 -11.18 -3.68 -7.67
C SER A 78 -12.10 -2.57 -7.15
N HIS A 79 -11.61 -1.77 -6.22
CA HIS A 79 -12.28 -0.56 -5.73
C HIS A 79 -11.23 0.35 -5.08
N GLU A 80 -11.58 1.63 -4.90
CA GLU A 80 -10.70 2.57 -4.20
C GLU A 80 -10.53 2.11 -2.75
N PRO A 81 -9.28 2.04 -2.24
CA PRO A 81 -9.08 1.68 -0.84
C PRO A 81 -9.76 2.71 0.07
N ARG A 82 -10.52 2.22 1.04
CA ARG A 82 -11.23 3.08 1.98
C ARG A 82 -10.42 3.22 3.26
N PRO A 83 -10.06 4.44 3.67
CA PRO A 83 -9.39 4.61 4.94
C PRO A 83 -10.30 4.23 6.09
N GLN A 84 -9.78 3.44 7.02
CA GLN A 84 -10.49 3.05 8.22
C GLN A 84 -9.70 3.54 9.43
N PRO A 85 -10.35 4.20 10.40
CA PRO A 85 -9.62 4.64 11.58
C PRO A 85 -9.12 3.46 12.39
N VAL A 86 -7.87 3.53 12.84
CA VAL A 86 -7.31 2.49 13.69
C VAL A 86 -7.97 2.55 15.05
N LYS A 87 -8.50 1.43 15.49
CA LYS A 87 -9.10 1.32 16.82
C LYS A 87 -8.06 0.95 17.87
N ASN A 88 -7.16 0.03 17.52
CA ASN A 88 -6.15 -0.46 18.44
C ASN A 88 -5.02 -1.12 17.67
N THR A 89 -3.79 -0.93 18.16
CA THR A 89 -2.60 -1.57 17.60
C THR A 89 -1.86 -2.25 18.73
N ILE A 90 -1.61 -3.53 18.61
CA ILE A 90 -0.89 -4.31 19.62
C ILE A 90 0.28 -4.99 18.94
N LYS A 91 1.48 -4.82 19.50
CA LYS A 91 2.66 -5.53 19.05
C LYS A 91 2.81 -6.80 19.86
N GLY A 92 2.84 -7.94 19.18
CA GLY A 92 3.04 -9.22 19.82
C GLY A 92 4.44 -9.39 20.37
N LYS A 93 4.63 -10.39 21.20
CA LYS A 93 5.95 -10.73 21.76
C LYS A 93 6.83 -11.35 20.66
N SER A 94 8.11 -11.06 20.69
CA SER A 94 9.09 -11.74 19.85
C SER A 94 9.25 -13.18 20.30
N LEU A 95 9.45 -14.07 19.36
CA LEU A 95 9.75 -15.47 19.64
C LEU A 95 11.22 -15.66 20.03
#